data_17339500b9a5e9ccd2cf9bc4b7adb794
#
_entry.id   17339500b9a5e9ccd2cf9bc4b7adb794
#
_cell.length_a   1.000
_cell.length_b   1.000
_cell.length_c   1.000
_cell.angle_alpha   90.00
_cell.angle_beta   90.00
_cell.angle_gamma   90.00
#
_symmetry.space_group_name_H-M   'P 1'
#
loop_
_entity.id
_entity.type
_entity.pdbx_description
1 polymer ?
#
loop_
_entity_poly.entity_id
_entity_poly.type
_entity_poly.pdbx_seq_one_letter_code
_entity_poly.pdbx_strand_id
1 'polypeptide(L)'
;MIQQSHAIGPRPGSVRGLLLSLVCLALCACTGLPEGVEPVQDFQPERYLGKWYEIARLDHSFERGLTRVTAEYSRRDDGGIRVLNRGYNAEKGEWDQAEGKAYFVRGDEEGYLKVSFFGPFYGAYVVFGLDRENYRYSFVSGPDRSYLWLLARTPTVDRAVIDRFVTVAGSLGYPTDELIFVDQESGP
;
A
#
# COMPACT_ATOMS: atom_id res chain seq x y z
N MET A 1 -29.27 35.98 -67.89
CA MET A 1 -28.41 36.40 -66.76
C MET A 1 -28.95 35.64 -65.54
N ILE A 2 -28.41 34.43 -65.26
CA ILE A 2 -28.92 33.54 -64.18
C ILE A 2 -27.75 33.37 -63.18
N GLN A 3 -27.93 33.82 -61.96
CA GLN A 3 -26.95 33.82 -60.90
C GLN A 3 -27.09 32.50 -60.12
N GLN A 4 -26.02 31.66 -60.10
CA GLN A 4 -25.99 30.42 -59.33
C GLN A 4 -25.45 30.70 -57.94
N SER A 5 -26.27 30.45 -56.92
CA SER A 5 -25.88 30.42 -55.53
C SER A 5 -25.18 29.12 -55.16
N HIS A 6 -23.94 29.19 -54.73
CA HIS A 6 -23.26 28.03 -54.17
C HIS A 6 -23.58 27.94 -52.68
N ALA A 7 -24.23 26.85 -52.30
CA ALA A 7 -24.45 26.47 -50.89
C ALA A 7 -23.17 25.80 -50.35
N ILE A 8 -22.62 26.35 -49.28
CA ILE A 8 -21.49 25.77 -48.51
C ILE A 8 -22.07 24.80 -47.50
N GLY A 9 -21.85 23.52 -47.68
CA GLY A 9 -22.22 22.49 -46.70
C GLY A 9 -21.27 22.44 -45.50
N PRO A 10 -21.76 21.98 -44.31
CA PRO A 10 -20.97 21.94 -43.10
C PRO A 10 -19.89 20.83 -43.17
N ARG A 11 -18.66 21.16 -42.75
CA ARG A 11 -17.54 20.25 -42.62
C ARG A 11 -17.76 19.31 -41.44
N PRO A 12 -17.50 18.00 -41.52
CA PRO A 12 -17.58 17.08 -40.38
C PRO A 12 -16.44 17.37 -39.43
N GLY A 13 -16.79 17.83 -38.22
CA GLY A 13 -15.87 18.02 -37.11
C GLY A 13 -15.26 16.69 -36.66
N SER A 14 -13.97 16.67 -36.50
CA SER A 14 -13.15 15.49 -36.16
C SER A 14 -13.49 14.95 -34.75
N VAL A 15 -14.20 13.82 -34.72
CA VAL A 15 -14.54 13.07 -33.50
C VAL A 15 -13.31 12.40 -32.83
N ARG A 16 -12.14 12.45 -33.49
CA ARG A 16 -10.90 11.83 -33.02
C ARG A 16 -10.25 12.53 -31.82
N GLY A 17 -10.53 13.83 -31.60
CA GLY A 17 -9.95 14.59 -30.48
C GLY A 17 -10.62 14.29 -29.15
N LEU A 18 -11.89 13.86 -29.13
CA LEU A 18 -12.65 13.63 -27.88
C LEU A 18 -12.33 12.28 -27.23
N LEU A 19 -11.96 11.27 -28.02
CA LEU A 19 -11.61 9.94 -27.52
C LEU A 19 -10.22 9.90 -26.84
N LEU A 20 -9.27 10.76 -27.22
CA LEU A 20 -7.95 10.82 -26.58
C LEU A 20 -8.00 11.48 -25.19
N SER A 21 -8.91 12.42 -24.95
CA SER A 21 -9.06 13.07 -23.63
C SER A 21 -9.72 12.18 -22.58
N LEU A 22 -10.54 11.20 -22.98
CA LEU A 22 -11.20 10.29 -22.03
C LEU A 22 -10.26 9.20 -21.50
N VAL A 23 -9.23 8.83 -22.25
CA VAL A 23 -8.27 7.79 -21.87
C VAL A 23 -7.26 8.30 -20.81
N CYS A 24 -6.99 9.61 -20.76
CA CYS A 24 -6.09 10.18 -19.76
C CYS A 24 -6.70 10.31 -18.36
N LEU A 25 -8.03 10.24 -18.18
CA LEU A 25 -8.66 10.30 -16.86
C LEU A 25 -8.68 8.95 -16.12
N ALA A 26 -8.41 7.83 -16.80
CA ALA A 26 -8.46 6.49 -16.19
C ALA A 26 -7.15 6.05 -15.52
N LEU A 27 -6.09 6.86 -15.55
CA LEU A 27 -4.78 6.54 -14.97
C LEU A 27 -4.52 7.21 -13.60
N CYS A 28 -5.54 7.84 -13.00
CA CYS A 28 -5.46 8.36 -11.64
C CYS A 28 -5.76 7.23 -10.66
N ALA A 29 -4.83 6.30 -10.54
CA ALA A 29 -4.99 5.04 -9.86
C ALA A 29 -4.57 5.12 -8.40
N CYS A 30 -5.34 4.52 -7.55
CA CYS A 30 -5.00 3.69 -6.37
C CYS A 30 -3.98 4.23 -5.34
N THR A 31 -3.63 5.49 -5.32
CA THR A 31 -2.89 6.12 -4.21
C THR A 31 -3.82 6.84 -3.24
N GLY A 32 -5.15 6.62 -3.36
CA GLY A 32 -6.14 7.14 -2.42
C GLY A 32 -5.99 6.54 -1.03
N LEU A 33 -6.32 7.33 -0.01
CA LEU A 33 -6.45 6.87 1.37
C LEU A 33 -7.88 6.36 1.58
N PRO A 34 -8.10 5.29 2.35
CA PRO A 34 -9.43 4.97 2.85
C PRO A 34 -9.97 6.14 3.69
N GLU A 35 -11.26 6.43 3.58
CA GLU A 35 -11.91 7.50 4.32
C GLU A 35 -11.66 7.37 5.83
N GLY A 36 -11.25 8.45 6.48
CA GLY A 36 -10.94 8.51 7.91
C GLY A 36 -9.55 7.95 8.29
N VAL A 37 -8.81 7.37 7.36
CA VAL A 37 -7.43 6.94 7.63
C VAL A 37 -6.48 8.11 7.42
N GLU A 38 -5.84 8.53 8.49
CA GLU A 38 -4.87 9.63 8.46
C GLU A 38 -3.45 9.10 8.70
N PRO A 39 -2.48 9.45 7.83
CA PRO A 39 -1.10 9.06 8.05
C PRO A 39 -0.51 9.79 9.26
N VAL A 40 0.36 9.10 9.97
CA VAL A 40 1.09 9.69 11.10
C VAL A 40 1.97 10.85 10.60
N GLN A 41 1.98 11.95 11.37
CA GLN A 41 2.84 13.10 11.15
C GLN A 41 4.15 12.95 11.95
N ASP A 42 5.16 13.79 11.67
CA ASP A 42 6.50 13.75 12.26
C ASP A 42 7.18 12.38 12.07
N PHE A 43 6.90 11.76 10.93
CA PHE A 43 7.47 10.47 10.57
C PHE A 43 8.97 10.61 10.29
N GLN A 44 9.76 9.71 10.84
CA GLN A 44 11.21 9.70 10.69
C GLN A 44 11.63 8.46 9.88
N PRO A 45 11.85 8.58 8.58
CA PRO A 45 12.14 7.45 7.69
C PRO A 45 13.28 6.56 8.18
N GLU A 46 14.38 7.17 8.64
CA GLU A 46 15.56 6.43 9.08
C GLU A 46 15.28 5.47 10.24
N ARG A 47 14.33 5.82 11.11
CA ARG A 47 13.90 4.96 12.21
C ARG A 47 12.96 3.85 11.75
N TYR A 48 12.33 4.02 10.58
CA TYR A 48 11.42 3.03 10.01
C TYR A 48 12.16 1.98 9.17
N LEU A 49 13.38 2.27 8.71
CA LEU A 49 14.21 1.33 7.95
C LEU A 49 14.55 0.07 8.75
N GLY A 50 15.02 -0.96 8.04
CA GLY A 50 15.38 -2.26 8.59
C GLY A 50 14.22 -3.24 8.61
N LYS A 51 14.33 -4.28 9.43
CA LYS A 51 13.41 -5.42 9.44
C LYS A 51 12.19 -5.19 10.32
N TRP A 52 11.05 -5.62 9.80
CA TRP A 52 9.76 -5.71 10.48
C TRP A 52 9.18 -7.12 10.32
N TYR A 53 8.54 -7.61 11.38
CA TYR A 53 7.78 -8.85 11.38
C TYR A 53 6.30 -8.51 11.21
N GLU A 54 5.60 -9.25 10.35
CA GLU A 54 4.16 -9.14 10.21
C GLU A 54 3.47 -9.94 11.31
N ILE A 55 2.77 -9.27 12.19
CA ILE A 55 2.09 -9.88 13.34
C ILE A 55 0.66 -10.26 12.99
N ALA A 56 -0.03 -9.41 12.23
CA ALA A 56 -1.39 -9.66 11.76
C ALA A 56 -1.64 -8.95 10.43
N ARG A 57 -2.56 -9.50 9.64
CA ARG A 57 -3.03 -8.93 8.37
C ARG A 57 -4.47 -9.30 8.07
N LEU A 58 -5.12 -8.59 7.14
CA LEU A 58 -6.26 -9.11 6.39
C LEU A 58 -5.77 -10.04 5.26
N ASP A 59 -6.64 -10.96 4.81
CA ASP A 59 -6.28 -11.89 3.73
C ASP A 59 -6.18 -11.18 2.38
N HIS A 60 -5.07 -11.38 1.68
CA HIS A 60 -4.88 -10.98 0.30
C HIS A 60 -4.03 -11.98 -0.47
N SER A 61 -4.27 -12.04 -1.79
CA SER A 61 -3.80 -13.14 -2.64
C SER A 61 -2.28 -13.31 -2.69
N PHE A 62 -1.51 -12.22 -2.52
CA PHE A 62 -0.05 -12.26 -2.64
C PHE A 62 0.67 -12.74 -1.38
N GLU A 63 -0.03 -12.86 -0.23
CA GLU A 63 0.52 -13.37 1.03
C GLU A 63 -0.24 -14.58 1.58
N ARG A 64 -1.25 -15.04 0.83
CA ARG A 64 -2.10 -16.16 1.27
C ARG A 64 -1.29 -17.42 1.50
N GLY A 65 -1.46 -18.04 2.68
CA GLY A 65 -0.76 -19.26 3.08
C GLY A 65 0.69 -19.04 3.52
N LEU A 66 1.18 -17.80 3.55
CA LEU A 66 2.52 -17.49 4.05
C LEU A 66 2.54 -17.36 5.58
N THR A 67 3.58 -17.93 6.17
CA THR A 67 3.95 -17.78 7.59
C THR A 67 5.33 -17.12 7.69
N ARG A 68 5.77 -16.72 8.86
CA ARG A 68 7.08 -16.08 9.10
C ARG A 68 7.33 -14.88 8.17
N VAL A 69 6.27 -14.13 7.89
CA VAL A 69 6.32 -13.00 6.97
C VAL A 69 7.10 -11.84 7.58
N THR A 70 7.99 -11.28 6.79
CA THR A 70 8.79 -10.12 7.17
C THR A 70 8.89 -9.15 6.02
N ALA A 71 8.99 -7.85 6.36
CA ALA A 71 9.32 -6.77 5.44
C ALA A 71 10.65 -6.14 5.86
N GLU A 72 11.54 -5.88 4.91
CA GLU A 72 12.78 -5.15 5.14
C GLU A 72 12.83 -3.92 4.25
N TYR A 73 13.06 -2.76 4.89
CA TYR A 73 13.12 -1.48 4.23
C TYR A 73 14.54 -0.95 4.24
N SER A 74 15.04 -0.49 3.08
CA SER A 74 16.36 0.13 2.95
C SER A 74 16.33 1.31 1.99
N ARG A 75 17.27 2.25 2.14
CA ARG A 75 17.37 3.40 1.23
C ARG A 75 17.77 2.96 -0.17
N ARG A 76 17.25 3.69 -1.15
CA ARG A 76 17.62 3.60 -2.56
C ARG A 76 18.37 4.87 -2.95
N ASP A 77 19.25 4.76 -3.94
CA ASP A 77 20.03 5.90 -4.46
C ASP A 77 19.15 6.98 -5.11
N ASP A 78 17.93 6.61 -5.54
CA ASP A 78 16.96 7.53 -6.14
C ASP A 78 16.07 8.27 -5.11
N GLY A 79 16.41 8.17 -3.81
CA GLY A 79 15.69 8.80 -2.71
C GLY A 79 14.46 8.01 -2.24
N GLY A 80 14.11 6.90 -2.91
CA GLY A 80 13.05 5.99 -2.51
C GLY A 80 13.48 5.01 -1.42
N ILE A 81 12.56 4.08 -1.13
CA ILE A 81 12.77 2.96 -0.21
C ILE A 81 12.64 1.65 -1.00
N ARG A 82 13.63 0.79 -0.87
CA ARG A 82 13.54 -0.61 -1.30
C ARG A 82 12.74 -1.37 -0.27
N VAL A 83 11.78 -2.15 -0.72
CA VAL A 83 10.94 -3.03 0.10
C VAL A 83 11.25 -4.47 -0.28
N LEU A 84 11.68 -5.27 0.66
CA LEU A 84 11.88 -6.71 0.47
C LEU A 84 10.97 -7.47 1.41
N ASN A 85 9.90 -8.05 0.86
CA ASN A 85 9.00 -8.93 1.61
C ASN A 85 9.46 -10.38 1.45
N ARG A 86 9.40 -11.16 2.53
CA ARG A 86 9.70 -12.59 2.55
C ARG A 86 8.67 -13.31 3.40
N GLY A 87 8.25 -14.49 2.97
CA GLY A 87 7.36 -15.36 3.73
C GLY A 87 7.65 -16.82 3.42
N TYR A 88 7.38 -17.71 4.36
CA TYR A 88 7.51 -19.14 4.17
C TYR A 88 6.18 -19.74 3.71
N ASN A 89 6.22 -20.42 2.58
CA ASN A 89 5.08 -21.15 2.04
C ASN A 89 5.13 -22.58 2.54
N ALA A 90 4.30 -22.91 3.53
CA ALA A 90 4.31 -24.25 4.15
C ALA A 90 3.85 -25.35 3.20
N GLU A 91 2.99 -25.06 2.23
CA GLU A 91 2.51 -26.04 1.26
C GLU A 91 3.61 -26.45 0.27
N LYS A 92 4.45 -25.49 -0.13
CA LYS A 92 5.56 -25.70 -1.05
C LYS A 92 6.86 -26.08 -0.35
N GLY A 93 6.99 -25.83 0.94
CA GLY A 93 8.21 -26.04 1.72
C GLY A 93 9.34 -25.06 1.36
N GLU A 94 9.03 -23.87 0.84
CA GLU A 94 10.02 -22.92 0.34
C GLU A 94 9.74 -21.48 0.81
N TRP A 95 10.77 -20.63 0.69
CA TRP A 95 10.65 -19.21 0.94
C TRP A 95 10.27 -18.47 -0.33
N ASP A 96 9.14 -17.76 -0.28
CA ASP A 96 8.77 -16.77 -1.29
C ASP A 96 9.35 -15.41 -0.92
N GLN A 97 9.74 -14.62 -1.92
CA GLN A 97 10.14 -13.24 -1.73
C GLN A 97 9.66 -12.35 -2.86
N ALA A 98 9.38 -11.09 -2.52
CA ALA A 98 9.03 -10.06 -3.48
C ALA A 98 9.80 -8.78 -3.17
N GLU A 99 10.42 -8.19 -4.20
CA GLU A 99 11.11 -6.92 -4.09
C GLU A 99 10.28 -5.81 -4.73
N GLY A 100 10.07 -4.74 -3.99
CA GLY A 100 9.34 -3.56 -4.43
C GLY A 100 10.12 -2.28 -4.16
N LYS A 101 9.51 -1.18 -4.57
CA LYS A 101 10.01 0.18 -4.32
C LYS A 101 8.87 1.05 -3.81
N ALA A 102 9.19 1.92 -2.86
CA ALA A 102 8.24 2.86 -2.31
C ALA A 102 8.79 4.29 -2.37
N TYR A 103 7.88 5.25 -2.47
CA TYR A 103 8.20 6.68 -2.49
C TYR A 103 7.19 7.43 -1.64
N PHE A 104 7.64 8.45 -0.93
CA PHE A 104 6.76 9.34 -0.19
C PHE A 104 5.84 10.12 -1.14
N VAL A 105 4.59 10.33 -0.73
CA VAL A 105 3.58 11.00 -1.57
C VAL A 105 3.50 12.49 -1.27
N ARG A 106 3.60 12.87 0.02
CA ARG A 106 3.43 14.25 0.50
C ARG A 106 4.64 14.79 1.29
N GLY A 107 5.80 14.17 1.12
CA GLY A 107 7.00 14.46 1.91
C GLY A 107 7.29 13.34 2.90
N ASP A 108 8.50 13.31 3.42
CA ASP A 108 9.02 12.21 4.24
C ASP A 108 8.72 12.35 5.74
N GLU A 109 8.18 13.49 6.15
CA GLU A 109 7.66 13.70 7.51
C GLU A 109 6.23 13.14 7.72
N GLU A 110 5.60 12.64 6.66
CA GLU A 110 4.28 12.01 6.71
C GLU A 110 4.40 10.51 6.39
N GLY A 111 3.79 9.66 7.21
CA GLY A 111 3.80 8.20 7.02
C GLY A 111 2.95 7.73 5.85
N TYR A 112 3.04 8.42 4.70
CA TYR A 112 2.27 8.16 3.51
C TYR A 112 3.17 7.91 2.29
N LEU A 113 3.23 6.64 1.88
CA LEU A 113 4.01 6.19 0.74
C LEU A 113 3.09 5.57 -0.32
N LYS A 114 3.62 5.45 -1.51
CA LYS A 114 3.12 4.57 -2.57
C LYS A 114 4.15 3.48 -2.82
N VAL A 115 3.70 2.23 -2.89
CA VAL A 115 4.55 1.05 -3.09
C VAL A 115 4.21 0.35 -4.40
N SER A 116 5.21 -0.16 -5.09
CA SER A 116 5.06 -0.97 -6.30
C SER A 116 5.97 -2.19 -6.26
N PHE A 117 5.40 -3.35 -6.50
CA PHE A 117 6.09 -4.62 -6.76
C PHE A 117 6.08 -4.96 -8.25
N PHE A 118 5.15 -4.39 -9.01
CA PHE A 118 4.99 -4.60 -10.45
C PHE A 118 4.73 -3.25 -11.12
N GLY A 119 5.79 -2.61 -11.63
CA GLY A 119 5.62 -1.34 -12.35
C GLY A 119 4.77 -1.51 -13.61
N PRO A 120 3.97 -0.50 -13.99
CA PRO A 120 3.94 0.87 -13.45
C PRO A 120 2.92 1.10 -12.31
N PHE A 121 2.32 0.07 -11.77
CA PHE A 121 1.24 0.16 -10.79
C PHE A 121 1.77 0.41 -9.39
N TYR A 122 1.14 1.34 -8.66
CA TYR A 122 1.44 1.68 -7.27
C TYR A 122 0.17 1.57 -6.43
N GLY A 123 0.30 0.99 -5.23
CA GLY A 123 -0.71 1.03 -4.17
C GLY A 123 -0.31 1.99 -3.06
N ALA A 124 -1.28 2.52 -2.32
CA ALA A 124 -1.02 3.28 -1.11
C ALA A 124 -0.42 2.37 -0.03
N TYR A 125 0.48 2.95 0.77
CA TYR A 125 1.04 2.37 1.98
C TYR A 125 1.02 3.47 3.05
N VAL A 126 0.13 3.34 4.01
CA VAL A 126 -0.18 4.39 4.97
C VAL A 126 0.08 3.90 6.37
N VAL A 127 1.06 4.46 7.01
CA VAL A 127 1.30 4.27 8.44
C VAL A 127 0.30 5.17 9.19
N PHE A 128 -0.77 4.60 9.75
CA PHE A 128 -1.79 5.33 10.49
C PHE A 128 -1.70 5.16 12.02
N GLY A 129 -0.84 4.26 12.47
CA GLY A 129 -0.49 4.07 13.87
C GLY A 129 0.98 3.69 14.02
N LEU A 130 1.65 4.24 15.03
CA LEU A 130 3.09 4.04 15.23
C LEU A 130 3.45 4.20 16.70
N ASP A 131 4.35 3.37 17.20
CA ASP A 131 5.09 3.65 18.44
C ASP A 131 6.10 4.78 18.17
N ARG A 132 5.67 6.03 18.37
CA ARG A 132 6.47 7.22 18.04
C ARG A 132 7.75 7.33 18.83
N GLU A 133 7.75 6.81 20.06
CA GLU A 133 8.89 6.88 20.94
C GLU A 133 10.01 5.91 20.55
N ASN A 134 9.67 4.65 20.24
CA ASN A 134 10.67 3.59 20.04
C ASN A 134 10.57 2.89 18.69
N TYR A 135 9.54 3.16 17.87
CA TYR A 135 9.30 2.51 16.56
C TYR A 135 9.23 0.98 16.65
N ARG A 136 8.65 0.44 17.74
CA ARG A 136 8.56 -1.01 17.97
C ARG A 136 7.43 -1.68 17.19
N TYR A 137 6.33 -0.97 16.91
CA TYR A 137 5.20 -1.46 16.14
C TYR A 137 4.61 -0.37 15.23
N SER A 138 3.94 -0.79 14.18
CA SER A 138 3.32 0.05 13.18
C SER A 138 2.00 -0.55 12.68
N PHE A 139 0.98 0.28 12.50
CA PHE A 139 -0.31 -0.06 11.90
C PHE A 139 -0.32 0.51 10.48
N VAL A 140 -0.54 -0.35 9.51
CA VAL A 140 -0.40 0.01 8.10
C VAL A 140 -1.68 -0.31 7.34
N SER A 141 -2.13 0.63 6.52
CA SER A 141 -3.23 0.49 5.58
C SER A 141 -2.72 0.50 4.14
N GLY A 142 -3.40 -0.22 3.28
CA GLY A 142 -3.27 -0.09 1.83
C GLY A 142 -4.23 0.95 1.25
N PRO A 143 -4.55 0.85 -0.07
CA PRO A 143 -5.39 1.83 -0.76
C PRO A 143 -6.87 1.78 -0.38
N ASP A 144 -7.33 0.69 0.23
CA ASP A 144 -8.69 0.48 0.69
C ASP A 144 -8.72 -0.42 1.93
N ARG A 145 -9.91 -0.66 2.51
CA ARG A 145 -10.08 -1.41 3.75
C ARG A 145 -9.90 -2.93 3.62
N SER A 146 -9.58 -3.46 2.46
CA SER A 146 -9.18 -4.86 2.31
C SER A 146 -7.70 -5.09 2.64
N TYR A 147 -6.91 -4.02 2.84
CA TYR A 147 -5.48 -4.08 3.13
C TYR A 147 -5.17 -3.48 4.49
N LEU A 148 -4.73 -4.32 5.42
CA LEU A 148 -4.41 -3.92 6.79
C LEU A 148 -3.31 -4.82 7.36
N TRP A 149 -2.31 -4.21 8.03
CA TRP A 149 -1.21 -4.92 8.68
C TRP A 149 -0.88 -4.35 10.05
N LEU A 150 -0.54 -5.23 10.97
CA LEU A 150 0.22 -4.93 12.18
C LEU A 150 1.65 -5.42 11.97
N LEU A 151 2.61 -4.51 11.95
CA LEU A 151 4.03 -4.80 11.86
C LEU A 151 4.72 -4.54 13.19
N ALA A 152 5.78 -5.31 13.51
CA ALA A 152 6.57 -5.12 14.72
C ALA A 152 8.05 -5.39 14.49
N ARG A 153 8.91 -4.86 15.40
CA ARG A 153 10.35 -5.11 15.39
C ARG A 153 10.75 -6.47 15.93
N THR A 154 9.83 -7.13 16.60
CA THR A 154 10.00 -8.46 17.21
C THR A 154 8.95 -9.42 16.65
N PRO A 155 9.21 -10.73 16.61
CA PRO A 155 8.25 -11.72 16.11
C PRO A 155 6.98 -11.83 16.95
N THR A 156 6.98 -11.27 18.14
CA THR A 156 5.84 -11.20 19.04
C THR A 156 5.66 -9.79 19.58
N VAL A 157 4.44 -9.44 20.00
CA VAL A 157 4.10 -8.17 20.63
C VAL A 157 3.24 -8.39 21.87
N ASP A 158 3.22 -7.40 22.76
CA ASP A 158 2.32 -7.41 23.91
C ASP A 158 0.86 -7.44 23.48
N ARG A 159 0.03 -8.15 24.22
CA ARG A 159 -1.42 -8.23 23.95
C ARG A 159 -2.07 -6.85 23.87
N ALA A 160 -1.62 -5.88 24.66
CA ALA A 160 -2.12 -4.51 24.61
C ALA A 160 -1.91 -3.82 23.27
N VAL A 161 -0.85 -4.15 22.53
CA VAL A 161 -0.60 -3.64 21.17
C VAL A 161 -1.62 -4.20 20.19
N ILE A 162 -1.90 -5.51 20.29
CA ILE A 162 -2.92 -6.19 19.46
C ILE A 162 -4.30 -5.58 19.73
N ASP A 163 -4.68 -5.45 21.00
CA ASP A 163 -6.00 -4.92 21.40
C ASP A 163 -6.17 -3.46 20.91
N ARG A 164 -5.12 -2.65 21.01
CA ARG A 164 -5.09 -1.29 20.46
C ARG A 164 -5.25 -1.28 18.94
N PHE A 165 -4.51 -2.15 18.24
CA PHE A 165 -4.61 -2.28 16.79
C PHE A 165 -6.02 -2.62 16.33
N VAL A 166 -6.63 -3.67 16.93
CA VAL A 166 -8.00 -4.11 16.65
C VAL A 166 -9.01 -2.99 16.92
N THR A 167 -8.86 -2.28 18.06
CA THR A 167 -9.76 -1.19 18.42
C THR A 167 -9.68 -0.03 17.43
N VAL A 168 -8.47 0.42 17.10
CA VAL A 168 -8.27 1.55 16.16
C VAL A 168 -8.73 1.18 14.76
N ALA A 169 -8.32 0.01 14.24
CA ALA A 169 -8.72 -0.44 12.91
C ALA A 169 -10.24 -0.65 12.83
N GLY A 170 -10.86 -1.26 13.84
CA GLY A 170 -12.31 -1.44 13.90
C GLY A 170 -13.08 -0.12 13.89
N SER A 171 -12.59 0.91 14.60
CA SER A 171 -13.19 2.25 14.58
C SER A 171 -13.09 2.95 13.21
N LEU A 172 -12.15 2.55 12.38
CA LEU A 172 -11.96 3.01 10.99
C LEU A 172 -12.71 2.14 9.97
N GLY A 173 -13.48 1.13 10.43
CA GLY A 173 -14.32 0.28 9.58
C GLY A 173 -13.60 -0.87 8.89
N TYR A 174 -12.44 -1.29 9.40
CA TYR A 174 -11.78 -2.51 8.91
C TYR A 174 -12.47 -3.76 9.49
N PRO A 175 -12.55 -4.88 8.72
CA PRO A 175 -13.13 -6.15 9.18
C PRO A 175 -12.13 -6.88 10.11
N THR A 176 -12.00 -6.40 11.34
CA THR A 176 -10.99 -6.88 12.30
C THR A 176 -11.27 -8.30 12.83
N ASP A 177 -12.46 -8.83 12.64
CA ASP A 177 -12.83 -10.21 12.87
C ASP A 177 -12.29 -11.19 11.82
N GLU A 178 -11.84 -10.67 10.67
CA GLU A 178 -11.18 -11.42 9.59
C GLU A 178 -9.65 -11.43 9.69
N LEU A 179 -9.08 -10.84 10.74
CA LEU A 179 -7.61 -10.77 10.90
C LEU A 179 -6.98 -12.15 11.04
N ILE A 180 -5.95 -12.37 10.23
CA ILE A 180 -5.04 -13.51 10.32
C ILE A 180 -3.86 -13.09 11.19
N PHE A 181 -3.61 -13.80 12.30
CA PHE A 181 -2.40 -13.65 13.09
C PHE A 181 -1.32 -14.56 12.49
N VAL A 182 -0.21 -13.94 12.08
CA VAL A 182 0.83 -14.63 11.35
C VAL A 182 1.73 -15.40 12.30
N ASP A 183 1.85 -16.70 12.07
CA ASP A 183 2.79 -17.52 12.82
C ASP A 183 4.24 -17.16 12.44
N GLN A 184 5.02 -16.74 13.45
CA GLN A 184 6.41 -16.37 13.29
C GLN A 184 7.39 -17.45 13.81
N GLU A 185 6.88 -18.51 14.43
CA GLU A 185 7.69 -19.54 15.11
C GLU A 185 7.74 -20.89 14.37
N SER A 186 6.66 -21.28 13.67
CA SER A 186 6.58 -22.58 13.04
C SER A 186 7.41 -22.68 11.78
N GLY A 187 8.30 -23.65 11.76
CA GLY A 187 9.04 -24.09 10.59
C GLY A 187 10.29 -24.90 10.94
N PRO A 188 10.82 -25.59 9.93
CA PRO A 188 12.00 -26.43 10.11
C PRO A 188 13.21 -25.65 10.58
#